data_740baa73c56550ed6450f4b45fd9566e
#
_entry.id   740baa73c56550ed6450f4b45fd9566e
#
_cell.length_a   1.000
_cell.length_b   1.000
_cell.length_c   1.000
_cell.angle_alpha   90.00
_cell.angle_beta   90.00
_cell.angle_gamma   90.00
#
_symmetry.space_group_name_H-M   'P 1'
#
loop_
_entity.id
_entity.type
_entity.pdbx_description
1 polymer ?
#
loop_
_entity_poly.entity_id
_entity_poly.type
_entity_poly.pdbx_seq_one_letter_code
_entity_poly.pdbx_strand_id
1 'polypeptide(L)'
;MTLDTKEIIGHFGPYGGRFVPEALIGALEELEAAHIAAASDPVFIAELDELHRTYTGRPSIITEVPRFAEHAGGARILLKREDLNHTGSHKINNVLGQALLTKRMGKKRIIAETGAGQHGVASATAAALMGLECVVYMGEEDTKRQSLNVARMKLLGAEVVQVTSGSRTLKDAINEAMRDWVTNVETTHYLLGTVAGPHPFPSMVRDFHRIIGVEARAQVLELTGKLPDAVLACVGGGSNAIGIFHPFIDDVDVALIGLEAGGDGVSTGRHAATITGGTPGVLHGTRSYVLQDENGQTVESHSISAGLDYPGVGPEHAYLHDIGRAQYRAITDAQAMEAFALLCRTEGIIPAIETAHALAGALQVGKEMGPNATLLINLSGRGDKDVATAAAYFGIEL
;
A
#
# COMPACT_ATOMS: atom_id res chain seq x y z
N MET A 1 -11.98 18.64 21.15
CA MET A 1 -11.47 17.64 22.11
C MET A 1 -9.98 17.48 21.81
N THR A 2 -9.14 18.16 22.53
CA THR A 2 -7.68 18.11 22.36
C THR A 2 -7.24 16.73 22.82
N LEU A 3 -6.79 15.90 21.88
CA LEU A 3 -6.13 14.64 22.19
C LEU A 3 -4.78 14.98 22.83
N ASP A 4 -4.74 14.98 24.15
CA ASP A 4 -3.52 15.05 24.95
C ASP A 4 -2.86 13.66 24.96
N THR A 5 -2.41 13.24 23.79
CA THR A 5 -1.53 12.09 23.66
C THR A 5 -0.12 12.66 23.49
N LYS A 6 0.70 12.57 24.53
CA LYS A 6 2.15 12.51 24.32
C LYS A 6 2.38 11.39 23.33
N GLU A 7 2.61 11.75 22.05
CA GLU A 7 3.00 10.77 21.04
C GLU A 7 4.27 10.08 21.54
N ILE A 8 4.12 8.85 21.99
CA ILE A 8 5.29 8.01 22.24
C ILE A 8 5.86 7.76 20.85
N ILE A 9 7.08 8.21 20.61
CA ILE A 9 7.76 8.04 19.32
C ILE A 9 7.60 6.59 18.86
N GLY A 10 7.12 6.40 17.62
CA GLY A 10 6.90 5.10 17.03
C GLY A 10 5.59 4.40 17.40
N HIS A 11 4.67 5.10 18.09
CA HIS A 11 3.35 4.56 18.43
C HIS A 11 2.21 5.42 17.87
N PHE A 12 1.12 4.74 17.54
CA PHE A 12 -0.18 5.29 17.17
C PHE A 12 -1.18 4.77 18.22
N GLY A 13 -1.36 5.51 19.31
CA GLY A 13 -2.08 5.01 20.47
C GLY A 13 -1.43 3.71 21.02
N PRO A 14 -2.17 2.59 21.14
CA PRO A 14 -1.62 1.32 21.61
C PRO A 14 -0.87 0.52 20.51
N TYR A 15 -0.85 1.00 19.27
CA TYR A 15 -0.28 0.31 18.11
C TYR A 15 1.10 0.86 17.73
N GLY A 16 1.85 0.10 16.92
CA GLY A 16 3.21 0.44 16.52
C GLY A 16 4.27 -0.25 17.37
N GLY A 17 5.38 0.44 17.62
CA GLY A 17 6.49 -0.05 18.43
C GLY A 17 7.54 -0.84 17.67
N ARG A 18 8.47 -1.48 18.41
CA ARG A 18 9.61 -2.27 17.90
C ARG A 18 9.61 -3.65 18.53
N PHE A 19 8.89 -4.59 17.97
CA PHE A 19 8.83 -5.99 18.44
C PHE A 19 9.77 -6.86 17.60
N VAL A 20 11.06 -6.62 17.73
CA VAL A 20 12.12 -7.22 16.90
C VAL A 20 13.23 -7.81 17.76
N PRO A 21 14.07 -8.74 17.22
CA PRO A 21 15.30 -9.15 17.88
C PRO A 21 16.22 -7.96 18.17
N GLU A 22 16.93 -8.03 19.31
CA GLU A 22 17.84 -6.97 19.77
C GLU A 22 18.88 -6.57 18.69
N ALA A 23 19.33 -7.51 17.87
CA ALA A 23 20.27 -7.30 16.78
C ALA A 23 19.78 -6.27 15.72
N LEU A 24 18.48 -6.02 15.61
CA LEU A 24 17.92 -5.02 14.69
C LEU A 24 17.75 -3.63 15.30
N ILE A 25 17.86 -3.47 16.61
CA ILE A 25 17.58 -2.17 17.28
C ILE A 25 18.52 -1.09 16.74
N GLY A 26 19.82 -1.34 16.66
CA GLY A 26 20.79 -0.37 16.14
C GLY A 26 20.51 0.03 14.68
N ALA A 27 20.10 -0.91 13.82
CA ALA A 27 19.74 -0.62 12.42
C ALA A 27 18.46 0.22 12.32
N LEU A 28 17.48 -0.01 13.19
CA LEU A 28 16.26 0.78 13.26
C LEU A 28 16.51 2.20 13.79
N GLU A 29 17.42 2.37 14.75
CA GLU A 29 17.84 3.67 15.26
C GLU A 29 18.61 4.47 14.21
N GLU A 30 19.51 3.82 13.46
CA GLU A 30 20.22 4.41 12.31
C GLU A 30 19.20 4.90 11.26
N LEU A 31 18.23 4.07 10.92
CA LEU A 31 17.19 4.41 9.94
C LEU A 31 16.30 5.56 10.40
N GLU A 32 15.88 5.56 11.68
CA GLU A 32 15.09 6.63 12.26
C GLU A 32 15.84 7.96 12.23
N ALA A 33 17.11 7.97 12.66
CA ALA A 33 17.96 9.17 12.65
C ALA A 33 18.15 9.68 11.21
N ALA A 34 18.38 8.80 10.25
CA ALA A 34 18.51 9.15 8.83
C ALA A 34 17.21 9.75 8.26
N HIS A 35 16.06 9.16 8.59
CA HIS A 35 14.76 9.67 8.15
C HIS A 35 14.44 11.05 8.75
N ILE A 36 14.64 11.23 10.04
CA ILE A 36 14.43 12.54 10.71
C ILE A 36 15.34 13.62 10.11
N ALA A 37 16.62 13.31 9.90
CA ALA A 37 17.56 14.23 9.28
C ALA A 37 17.14 14.59 7.83
N ALA A 38 16.74 13.60 7.03
CA ALA A 38 16.31 13.79 5.65
C ALA A 38 15.03 14.63 5.55
N ALA A 39 14.07 14.44 6.46
CA ALA A 39 12.81 15.18 6.48
C ALA A 39 12.98 16.69 6.64
N SER A 40 14.10 17.15 7.21
CA SER A 40 14.45 18.56 7.43
C SER A 40 15.58 19.07 6.52
N ASP A 41 16.17 18.20 5.69
CA ASP A 41 17.27 18.57 4.80
C ASP A 41 16.74 19.09 3.44
N PRO A 42 16.92 20.40 3.13
CA PRO A 42 16.47 20.95 1.85
C PRO A 42 17.06 20.27 0.62
N VAL A 43 18.29 19.74 0.74
CA VAL A 43 18.95 19.04 -0.37
C VAL A 43 18.27 17.71 -0.65
N PHE A 44 17.93 16.93 0.40
CA PHE A 44 17.18 15.68 0.24
C PHE A 44 15.80 15.93 -0.34
N ILE A 45 15.09 16.92 0.19
CA ILE A 45 13.74 17.27 -0.27
C ILE A 45 13.78 17.65 -1.75
N ALA A 46 14.71 18.52 -2.15
CA ALA A 46 14.84 18.96 -3.54
C ALA A 46 15.21 17.79 -4.50
N GLU A 47 16.08 16.87 -4.06
CA GLU A 47 16.47 15.69 -4.84
C GLU A 47 15.28 14.74 -5.03
N LEU A 48 14.50 14.50 -3.97
CA LEU A 48 13.30 13.67 -4.02
C LEU A 48 12.21 14.31 -4.89
N ASP A 49 11.99 15.63 -4.76
CA ASP A 49 11.02 16.38 -5.57
C ASP A 49 11.39 16.35 -7.06
N GLU A 50 12.69 16.48 -7.38
CA GLU A 50 13.18 16.36 -8.75
C GLU A 50 12.91 14.96 -9.32
N LEU A 51 13.17 13.91 -8.57
CA LEU A 51 12.85 12.53 -8.98
C LEU A 51 11.33 12.33 -9.14
N HIS A 52 10.54 12.89 -8.26
CA HIS A 52 9.09 12.83 -8.41
C HIS A 52 8.62 13.50 -9.70
N ARG A 53 9.14 14.67 -10.02
CA ARG A 53 8.76 15.44 -11.20
C ARG A 53 9.27 14.84 -12.50
N THR A 54 10.55 14.45 -12.56
CA THR A 54 11.21 14.09 -13.83
C THR A 54 11.24 12.59 -14.09
N TYR A 55 11.16 11.77 -13.06
CA TYR A 55 11.26 10.31 -13.18
C TYR A 55 9.94 9.59 -12.86
N THR A 56 9.25 9.98 -11.79
CA THR A 56 7.94 9.40 -11.47
C THR A 56 6.83 9.93 -12.40
N GLY A 57 6.90 11.18 -12.82
CA GLY A 57 5.88 11.86 -13.64
C GLY A 57 4.81 12.55 -12.79
N ARG A 58 5.18 12.99 -11.57
CA ARG A 58 4.24 13.72 -10.68
C ARG A 58 4.13 15.21 -11.05
N PRO A 59 3.03 15.90 -10.70
CA PRO A 59 1.87 15.35 -9.96
C PRO A 59 1.05 14.36 -10.79
N SER A 60 0.59 13.25 -10.16
CA SER A 60 -0.36 12.36 -10.80
C SER A 60 -1.71 13.08 -10.96
N ILE A 61 -2.40 12.83 -12.08
CA ILE A 61 -3.65 13.54 -12.41
C ILE A 61 -4.85 12.98 -11.64
N ILE A 62 -5.92 13.79 -11.59
CA ILE A 62 -7.27 13.32 -11.24
C ILE A 62 -8.06 13.12 -12.53
N THR A 63 -8.74 11.99 -12.65
CA THR A 63 -9.66 11.66 -13.73
C THR A 63 -11.06 11.51 -13.17
N GLU A 64 -12.03 12.24 -13.70
CA GLU A 64 -13.44 12.03 -13.41
C GLU A 64 -13.98 10.88 -14.26
N VAL A 65 -14.83 10.04 -13.67
CA VAL A 65 -15.33 8.79 -14.28
C VAL A 65 -16.86 8.77 -14.29
N PRO A 66 -17.51 9.57 -15.16
CA PRO A 66 -18.94 9.82 -15.12
C PRO A 66 -19.79 8.58 -15.46
N ARG A 67 -19.37 7.74 -16.42
CA ARG A 67 -20.12 6.55 -16.80
C ARG A 67 -20.04 5.46 -15.71
N PHE A 68 -18.91 5.37 -15.01
CA PHE A 68 -18.81 4.52 -13.83
C PHE A 68 -19.67 5.05 -12.68
N ALA A 69 -19.71 6.38 -12.50
CA ALA A 69 -20.48 7.07 -11.46
C ALA A 69 -21.99 6.85 -11.58
N GLU A 70 -22.54 6.65 -12.79
CA GLU A 70 -23.94 6.29 -13.00
C GLU A 70 -24.36 5.04 -12.19
N HIS A 71 -23.45 4.08 -12.03
CA HIS A 71 -23.67 2.86 -11.27
C HIS A 71 -23.53 3.03 -9.74
N ALA A 72 -23.01 4.19 -9.31
CA ALA A 72 -22.85 4.59 -7.92
C ALA A 72 -23.96 5.53 -7.42
N GLY A 73 -25.15 5.48 -8.03
CA GLY A 73 -26.27 6.34 -7.63
C GLY A 73 -26.12 7.80 -8.04
N GLY A 74 -25.22 8.10 -8.99
CA GLY A 74 -24.99 9.44 -9.52
C GLY A 74 -24.03 10.31 -8.69
N ALA A 75 -23.42 9.78 -7.64
CA ALA A 75 -22.33 10.46 -6.92
C ALA A 75 -21.18 10.76 -7.89
N ARG A 76 -20.57 11.95 -7.78
CA ARG A 76 -19.39 12.32 -8.57
C ARG A 76 -18.20 11.49 -8.13
N ILE A 77 -17.52 10.79 -9.05
CA ILE A 77 -16.37 9.93 -8.74
C ILE A 77 -15.12 10.45 -9.43
N LEU A 78 -14.10 10.67 -8.62
CA LEU A 78 -12.77 11.16 -9.01
C LEU A 78 -11.72 10.09 -8.70
N LEU A 79 -10.87 9.75 -9.66
CA LEU A 79 -9.76 8.81 -9.50
C LEU A 79 -8.43 9.57 -9.42
N LYS A 80 -7.70 9.44 -8.32
CA LYS A 80 -6.30 9.85 -8.22
C LYS A 80 -5.44 8.77 -8.89
N ARG A 81 -4.79 9.12 -10.01
CA ARG A 81 -4.21 8.19 -10.98
C ARG A 81 -2.76 7.80 -10.65
N GLU A 82 -2.55 7.05 -9.55
CA GLU A 82 -1.23 6.50 -9.21
C GLU A 82 -0.78 5.37 -10.15
N ASP A 83 -1.69 4.81 -10.93
CA ASP A 83 -1.42 3.84 -11.99
C ASP A 83 -0.62 4.41 -13.17
N LEU A 84 -0.63 5.73 -13.35
CA LEU A 84 0.11 6.42 -14.41
C LEU A 84 1.54 6.79 -14.03
N ASN A 85 1.91 6.63 -12.77
CA ASN A 85 3.28 6.84 -12.34
C ASN A 85 4.25 5.86 -13.01
N HIS A 86 5.50 6.25 -13.15
CA HIS A 86 6.55 5.31 -13.56
C HIS A 86 6.51 4.04 -12.68
N THR A 87 6.68 2.88 -13.26
CA THR A 87 6.44 1.53 -12.72
C THR A 87 4.97 1.09 -12.64
N GLY A 88 4.00 2.02 -12.77
CA GLY A 88 2.58 1.72 -12.88
C GLY A 88 1.85 1.57 -11.55
N SER A 89 2.39 2.14 -10.46
CA SER A 89 1.71 2.16 -9.16
C SER A 89 2.27 3.22 -8.20
N HIS A 90 1.58 3.43 -7.08
CA HIS A 90 2.01 4.30 -5.97
C HIS A 90 3.35 3.90 -5.34
N LYS A 91 3.79 2.66 -5.50
CA LYS A 91 4.98 2.11 -4.81
C LYS A 91 6.26 2.89 -5.07
N ILE A 92 6.41 3.48 -6.25
CA ILE A 92 7.59 4.26 -6.62
C ILE A 92 7.83 5.45 -5.68
N ASN A 93 6.78 6.04 -5.10
CA ASN A 93 6.92 7.19 -4.20
C ASN A 93 7.77 6.85 -2.96
N ASN A 94 7.40 5.78 -2.27
CA ASN A 94 8.13 5.31 -1.10
C ASN A 94 9.54 4.79 -1.46
N VAL A 95 9.62 4.04 -2.54
CA VAL A 95 10.87 3.38 -2.94
C VAL A 95 11.97 4.39 -3.27
N LEU A 96 11.65 5.49 -3.96
CA LEU A 96 12.64 6.54 -4.25
C LEU A 96 13.13 7.21 -2.96
N GLY A 97 12.24 7.52 -2.03
CA GLY A 97 12.61 8.08 -0.73
C GLY A 97 13.54 7.16 0.07
N GLN A 98 13.19 5.88 0.19
CA GLN A 98 14.01 4.90 0.90
C GLN A 98 15.34 4.61 0.20
N ALA A 99 15.37 4.57 -1.14
CA ALA A 99 16.61 4.37 -1.88
C ALA A 99 17.58 5.57 -1.74
N LEU A 100 17.07 6.80 -1.70
CA LEU A 100 17.88 7.98 -1.37
C LEU A 100 18.44 7.91 0.06
N LEU A 101 17.61 7.49 1.04
CA LEU A 101 18.09 7.25 2.41
C LEU A 101 19.18 6.17 2.44
N THR A 102 19.01 5.09 1.70
CA THR A 102 20.00 4.00 1.58
C THR A 102 21.37 4.54 1.16
N LYS A 103 21.40 5.40 0.13
CA LYS A 103 22.64 6.06 -0.33
C LYS A 103 23.24 6.96 0.75
N ARG A 104 22.41 7.73 1.45
CA ARG A 104 22.88 8.65 2.51
C ARG A 104 23.44 7.91 3.72
N MET A 105 22.88 6.76 4.07
CA MET A 105 23.40 5.86 5.10
C MET A 105 24.67 5.09 4.64
N GLY A 106 25.11 5.25 3.38
CA GLY A 106 26.29 4.57 2.84
C GLY A 106 26.08 3.07 2.58
N LYS A 107 24.84 2.57 2.65
CA LYS A 107 24.51 1.18 2.32
C LYS A 107 24.62 0.97 0.81
N LYS A 108 25.06 -0.21 0.40
CA LYS A 108 25.28 -0.55 -1.02
C LYS A 108 24.26 -1.51 -1.60
N ARG A 109 23.50 -2.14 -0.73
CA ARG A 109 22.53 -3.18 -1.07
C ARG A 109 21.18 -2.85 -0.48
N ILE A 110 20.13 -3.08 -1.25
CA ILE A 110 18.75 -3.10 -0.75
C ILE A 110 18.16 -4.50 -0.88
N ILE A 111 17.33 -4.85 0.07
CA ILE A 111 16.45 -6.01 -0.02
C ILE A 111 15.00 -5.54 0.06
N ALA A 112 14.11 -6.25 -0.59
CA ALA A 112 12.68 -5.97 -0.57
C ALA A 112 11.88 -7.27 -0.56
N GLU A 113 10.69 -7.22 -0.03
CA GLU A 113 9.66 -8.24 -0.20
C GLU A 113 8.67 -7.84 -1.28
N THR A 114 7.96 -8.80 -1.86
CA THR A 114 6.85 -8.48 -2.76
C THR A 114 5.85 -9.64 -2.85
N GLY A 115 4.55 -9.31 -2.95
CA GLY A 115 3.47 -10.23 -3.30
C GLY A 115 3.06 -10.05 -4.76
N ALA A 116 2.28 -9.01 -5.08
CA ALA A 116 1.88 -8.68 -6.46
C ALA A 116 3.03 -8.30 -7.40
N GLY A 117 4.26 -8.18 -6.90
CA GLY A 117 5.43 -7.84 -7.70
C GLY A 117 5.65 -6.34 -7.91
N GLN A 118 4.67 -5.50 -7.66
CA GLN A 118 4.79 -4.05 -7.93
C GLN A 118 5.84 -3.35 -7.03
N HIS A 119 5.91 -3.76 -5.75
CA HIS A 119 6.96 -3.25 -4.87
C HIS A 119 8.35 -3.72 -5.30
N GLY A 120 8.49 -4.99 -5.66
CA GLY A 120 9.74 -5.54 -6.18
C GLY A 120 10.20 -4.84 -7.46
N VAL A 121 9.30 -4.60 -8.41
CA VAL A 121 9.62 -3.85 -9.64
C VAL A 121 10.05 -2.42 -9.31
N ALA A 122 9.35 -1.71 -8.41
CA ALA A 122 9.74 -0.37 -8.00
C ALA A 122 11.10 -0.36 -7.30
N SER A 123 11.38 -1.32 -6.41
CA SER A 123 12.65 -1.47 -5.71
C SER A 123 13.80 -1.74 -6.67
N ALA A 124 13.62 -2.69 -7.61
CA ALA A 124 14.59 -2.96 -8.66
C ALA A 124 14.86 -1.73 -9.55
N THR A 125 13.80 -0.96 -9.86
CA THR A 125 13.89 0.29 -10.63
C THR A 125 14.75 1.33 -9.92
N ALA A 126 14.47 1.59 -8.62
CA ALA A 126 15.25 2.57 -7.87
C ALA A 126 16.70 2.11 -7.62
N ALA A 127 16.90 0.81 -7.39
CA ALA A 127 18.25 0.24 -7.27
C ALA A 127 19.07 0.44 -8.56
N ALA A 128 18.48 0.14 -9.71
CA ALA A 128 19.13 0.35 -11.01
C ALA A 128 19.44 1.83 -11.24
N LEU A 129 18.48 2.74 -10.93
CA LEU A 129 18.67 4.18 -11.06
C LEU A 129 19.81 4.71 -10.19
N MET A 130 19.96 4.17 -8.98
CA MET A 130 20.91 4.67 -7.97
C MET A 130 22.22 3.88 -7.87
N GLY A 131 22.38 2.82 -8.69
CA GLY A 131 23.58 1.96 -8.68
C GLY A 131 23.71 1.13 -7.41
N LEU A 132 22.60 0.63 -6.87
CA LEU A 132 22.52 -0.23 -5.69
C LEU A 132 22.31 -1.70 -6.10
N GLU A 133 22.88 -2.63 -5.33
CA GLU A 133 22.52 -4.05 -5.43
C GLU A 133 21.10 -4.26 -4.92
N CYS A 134 20.31 -5.14 -5.57
CA CYS A 134 18.92 -5.39 -5.20
C CYS A 134 18.61 -6.88 -5.16
N VAL A 135 18.08 -7.33 -4.03
CA VAL A 135 17.51 -8.68 -3.88
C VAL A 135 16.05 -8.56 -3.49
N VAL A 136 15.18 -9.27 -4.21
CA VAL A 136 13.73 -9.26 -3.96
C VAL A 136 13.26 -10.65 -3.56
N TYR A 137 12.69 -10.76 -2.37
CA TYR A 137 12.07 -11.97 -1.86
C TYR A 137 10.61 -12.03 -2.31
N MET A 138 10.19 -13.14 -2.89
CA MET A 138 8.83 -13.34 -3.39
C MET A 138 8.39 -14.79 -3.17
N GLY A 139 7.18 -14.98 -2.65
CA GLY A 139 6.64 -16.31 -2.43
C GLY A 139 6.50 -17.10 -3.74
N GLU A 140 6.70 -18.43 -3.67
CA GLU A 140 6.61 -19.31 -4.84
C GLU A 140 5.26 -19.19 -5.55
N GLU A 141 4.17 -19.12 -4.80
CA GLU A 141 2.82 -18.97 -5.38
C GLU A 141 2.66 -17.62 -6.06
N ASP A 142 3.19 -16.55 -5.47
CA ASP A 142 3.15 -15.22 -6.04
C ASP A 142 4.04 -15.10 -7.29
N THR A 143 5.19 -15.78 -7.34
CA THR A 143 6.05 -15.79 -8.54
C THR A 143 5.35 -16.42 -9.74
N LYS A 144 4.49 -17.42 -9.52
CA LYS A 144 3.69 -18.06 -10.57
C LYS A 144 2.58 -17.12 -11.06
N ARG A 145 1.84 -16.49 -10.10
CA ARG A 145 0.75 -15.54 -10.39
C ARG A 145 1.23 -14.29 -11.14
N GLN A 146 2.45 -13.83 -10.87
CA GLN A 146 2.99 -12.55 -11.28
C GLN A 146 4.31 -12.67 -12.07
N SER A 147 4.41 -13.67 -12.94
CA SER A 147 5.61 -13.97 -13.71
C SER A 147 6.13 -12.79 -14.55
N LEU A 148 5.25 -11.93 -15.06
CA LEU A 148 5.60 -10.73 -15.80
C LEU A 148 6.41 -9.75 -14.92
N ASN A 149 6.03 -9.57 -13.65
CA ASN A 149 6.76 -8.71 -12.74
C ASN A 149 8.10 -9.34 -12.33
N VAL A 150 8.17 -10.67 -12.20
CA VAL A 150 9.46 -11.39 -12.00
C VAL A 150 10.42 -11.11 -13.15
N ALA A 151 9.94 -11.20 -14.39
CA ALA A 151 10.75 -10.88 -15.57
C ALA A 151 11.23 -9.40 -15.56
N ARG A 152 10.35 -8.45 -15.21
CA ARG A 152 10.71 -7.04 -15.09
C ARG A 152 11.82 -6.80 -14.05
N MET A 153 11.70 -7.40 -12.85
CA MET A 153 12.73 -7.28 -11.80
C MET A 153 14.08 -7.78 -12.27
N LYS A 154 14.13 -8.95 -12.96
CA LYS A 154 15.35 -9.51 -13.52
C LYS A 154 15.96 -8.63 -14.62
N LEU A 155 15.13 -8.07 -15.51
CA LEU A 155 15.57 -7.12 -16.54
C LEU A 155 16.19 -5.85 -15.95
N LEU A 156 15.72 -5.42 -14.77
CA LEU A 156 16.24 -4.28 -14.01
C LEU A 156 17.51 -4.62 -13.21
N GLY A 157 17.98 -5.86 -13.29
CA GLY A 157 19.22 -6.31 -12.63
C GLY A 157 19.03 -6.81 -11.20
N ALA A 158 17.81 -6.94 -10.70
CA ALA A 158 17.57 -7.49 -9.38
C ALA A 158 17.64 -9.03 -9.37
N GLU A 159 18.18 -9.59 -8.29
CA GLU A 159 18.02 -10.98 -7.95
C GLU A 159 16.62 -11.21 -7.37
N VAL A 160 15.91 -12.22 -7.87
CA VAL A 160 14.61 -12.62 -7.32
C VAL A 160 14.75 -13.96 -6.64
N VAL A 161 14.63 -13.96 -5.31
CA VAL A 161 14.70 -15.16 -4.46
C VAL A 161 13.29 -15.68 -4.20
N GLN A 162 13.04 -16.89 -4.67
CA GLN A 162 11.77 -17.56 -4.48
C GLN A 162 11.68 -18.19 -3.08
N VAL A 163 10.65 -17.84 -2.31
CA VAL A 163 10.41 -18.35 -0.96
C VAL A 163 9.45 -19.53 -1.02
N THR A 164 9.93 -20.71 -0.61
CA THR A 164 9.22 -21.99 -0.68
C THR A 164 8.68 -22.45 0.68
N SER A 165 8.93 -21.70 1.75
CA SER A 165 8.47 -22.00 3.12
C SER A 165 7.07 -21.40 3.38
N GLY A 166 6.36 -21.93 4.36
CA GLY A 166 5.07 -21.44 4.82
C GLY A 166 3.96 -21.51 3.76
N SER A 167 3.13 -20.48 3.71
CA SER A 167 2.08 -20.31 2.67
C SER A 167 2.63 -19.94 1.29
N ARG A 168 3.93 -19.63 1.21
CA ARG A 168 4.65 -19.25 -0.02
C ARG A 168 4.09 -17.99 -0.69
N THR A 169 3.64 -17.04 0.17
CA THR A 169 3.06 -15.75 -0.22
C THR A 169 3.82 -14.59 0.42
N LEU A 170 3.29 -13.36 0.32
CA LEU A 170 3.90 -12.14 0.83
C LEU A 170 4.36 -12.23 2.29
N LYS A 171 3.58 -12.88 3.18
CA LYS A 171 3.95 -13.03 4.61
C LYS A 171 5.31 -13.73 4.76
N ASP A 172 5.54 -14.80 4.01
CA ASP A 172 6.78 -15.55 4.10
C ASP A 172 7.95 -14.87 3.38
N ALA A 173 7.65 -14.09 2.33
CA ALA A 173 8.64 -13.21 1.70
C ALA A 173 9.17 -12.14 2.68
N ILE A 174 8.30 -11.55 3.51
CA ILE A 174 8.70 -10.62 4.58
C ILE A 174 9.59 -11.33 5.60
N ASN A 175 9.25 -12.56 6.00
CA ASN A 175 10.03 -13.33 6.96
C ASN A 175 11.46 -13.59 6.44
N GLU A 176 11.62 -13.96 5.16
CA GLU A 176 12.95 -14.20 4.57
C GLU A 176 13.74 -12.90 4.40
N ALA A 177 13.09 -11.82 3.96
CA ALA A 177 13.74 -10.51 3.89
C ALA A 177 14.25 -10.05 5.27
N MET A 178 13.47 -10.26 6.33
CA MET A 178 13.90 -9.95 7.70
C MET A 178 15.09 -10.80 8.15
N ARG A 179 15.16 -12.09 7.78
CA ARG A 179 16.31 -12.96 8.10
C ARG A 179 17.59 -12.49 7.40
N ASP A 180 17.49 -12.15 6.12
CA ASP A 180 18.62 -11.57 5.38
C ASP A 180 19.06 -10.25 6.04
N TRP A 181 18.10 -9.38 6.39
CA TRP A 181 18.43 -8.10 6.99
C TRP A 181 19.18 -8.25 8.32
N VAL A 182 18.72 -9.13 9.22
CA VAL A 182 19.43 -9.42 10.50
C VAL A 182 20.88 -9.82 10.24
N THR A 183 21.12 -10.58 9.18
CA THR A 183 22.46 -11.08 8.86
C THR A 183 23.37 -10.00 8.26
N ASN A 184 22.82 -9.03 7.53
CA ASN A 184 23.55 -8.10 6.67
C ASN A 184 23.27 -6.62 6.97
N VAL A 185 22.87 -6.27 8.19
CA VAL A 185 22.43 -4.91 8.59
C VAL A 185 23.44 -3.81 8.26
N GLU A 186 24.74 -4.09 8.36
CA GLU A 186 25.79 -3.08 8.15
C GLU A 186 25.85 -2.58 6.71
N THR A 187 25.61 -3.44 5.74
CA THR A 187 25.74 -3.12 4.30
C THR A 187 24.42 -2.99 3.57
N THR A 188 23.33 -3.43 4.19
CA THR A 188 22.03 -3.64 3.55
C THR A 188 20.95 -2.82 4.23
N HIS A 189 20.12 -2.14 3.44
CA HIS A 189 18.87 -1.56 3.88
C HIS A 189 17.69 -2.45 3.49
N TYR A 190 16.79 -2.72 4.43
CA TYR A 190 15.51 -3.35 4.12
C TYR A 190 14.54 -2.27 3.64
N LEU A 191 14.25 -2.26 2.35
CA LEU A 191 13.34 -1.34 1.69
C LEU A 191 11.92 -1.91 1.80
N LEU A 192 11.24 -1.65 2.92
CA LEU A 192 9.92 -2.20 3.22
C LEU A 192 8.83 -1.50 2.39
N GLY A 193 7.96 -2.30 1.76
CA GLY A 193 7.00 -1.81 0.76
C GLY A 193 5.65 -1.39 1.29
N THR A 194 5.40 -1.48 2.61
CA THR A 194 4.12 -1.13 3.19
C THR A 194 4.29 -0.43 4.54
N VAL A 195 3.20 0.13 5.10
CA VAL A 195 3.18 0.83 6.39
C VAL A 195 3.07 -0.12 7.58
N ALA A 196 3.54 -1.37 7.42
CA ALA A 196 3.72 -2.34 8.48
C ALA A 196 5.19 -2.35 8.95
N GLY A 197 5.55 -3.31 9.79
CA GLY A 197 6.90 -3.44 10.30
C GLY A 197 7.18 -2.60 11.54
N PRO A 198 8.38 -2.73 12.13
CA PRO A 198 8.76 -2.00 13.33
C PRO A 198 8.95 -0.51 13.03
N HIS A 199 8.78 0.34 14.04
CA HIS A 199 9.17 1.75 13.92
C HIS A 199 10.66 1.85 13.52
N PRO A 200 11.04 2.72 12.52
CA PRO A 200 10.28 3.84 11.95
C PRO A 200 9.48 3.53 10.67
N PHE A 201 9.43 2.29 10.19
CA PHE A 201 8.84 1.97 8.89
C PHE A 201 7.42 2.51 8.70
N PRO A 202 6.46 2.34 9.63
CA PRO A 202 5.09 2.83 9.40
C PRO A 202 5.02 4.33 9.11
N SER A 203 5.70 5.16 9.90
CA SER A 203 5.72 6.62 9.71
C SER A 203 6.52 7.02 8.48
N MET A 204 7.70 6.43 8.27
CA MET A 204 8.57 6.73 7.14
C MET A 204 7.89 6.41 5.80
N VAL A 205 7.28 5.23 5.67
CA VAL A 205 6.57 4.82 4.45
C VAL A 205 5.35 5.70 4.20
N ARG A 206 4.59 6.06 5.26
CA ARG A 206 3.51 7.05 5.18
C ARG A 206 4.02 8.38 4.63
N ASP A 207 5.10 8.90 5.19
CA ASP A 207 5.63 10.23 4.84
C ASP A 207 6.05 10.30 3.37
N PHE A 208 6.65 9.25 2.82
CA PHE A 208 6.96 9.18 1.39
C PHE A 208 5.73 8.99 0.50
N HIS A 209 4.67 8.37 1.01
CA HIS A 209 3.42 8.21 0.25
C HIS A 209 2.45 9.39 0.39
N ARG A 210 2.59 10.23 1.42
CA ARG A 210 1.62 11.32 1.70
C ARG A 210 1.51 12.34 0.58
N ILE A 211 2.48 12.39 -0.33
CA ILE A 211 2.44 13.23 -1.54
C ILE A 211 1.18 12.96 -2.37
N ILE A 212 0.67 11.72 -2.35
CA ILE A 212 -0.59 11.33 -3.03
C ILE A 212 -1.74 12.21 -2.55
N GLY A 213 -1.94 12.26 -1.24
CA GLY A 213 -3.04 13.03 -0.64
C GLY A 213 -2.81 14.54 -0.66
N VAL A 214 -1.55 15.01 -0.53
CA VAL A 214 -1.21 16.43 -0.65
C VAL A 214 -1.62 16.97 -2.02
N GLU A 215 -1.23 16.28 -3.09
CA GLU A 215 -1.62 16.63 -4.45
C GLU A 215 -3.14 16.49 -4.66
N ALA A 216 -3.72 15.37 -4.23
CA ALA A 216 -5.13 15.08 -4.43
C ALA A 216 -6.03 16.12 -3.76
N ARG A 217 -5.68 16.54 -2.54
CA ARG A 217 -6.42 17.57 -1.80
C ARG A 217 -6.42 18.92 -2.55
N ALA A 218 -5.27 19.36 -3.03
CA ALA A 218 -5.15 20.60 -3.83
C ALA A 218 -5.93 20.51 -5.15
N GLN A 219 -5.76 19.40 -5.88
CA GLN A 219 -6.40 19.17 -7.16
C GLN A 219 -7.94 19.09 -7.06
N VAL A 220 -8.47 18.43 -6.01
CA VAL A 220 -9.93 18.36 -5.81
C VAL A 220 -10.49 19.73 -5.47
N LEU A 221 -9.83 20.51 -4.60
CA LEU A 221 -10.22 21.89 -4.32
C LEU A 221 -10.25 22.77 -5.57
N GLU A 222 -9.23 22.66 -6.43
CA GLU A 222 -9.17 23.39 -7.71
C GLU A 222 -10.31 22.95 -8.66
N LEU A 223 -10.57 21.64 -8.75
CA LEU A 223 -11.55 21.08 -9.68
C LEU A 223 -13.01 21.30 -9.25
N THR A 224 -13.30 21.30 -7.94
CA THR A 224 -14.68 21.26 -7.42
C THR A 224 -15.04 22.46 -6.54
N GLY A 225 -14.05 23.24 -6.10
CA GLY A 225 -14.24 24.35 -5.14
C GLY A 225 -14.44 23.90 -3.68
N LYS A 226 -14.47 22.58 -3.40
CA LYS A 226 -14.63 22.01 -2.05
C LYS A 226 -13.80 20.74 -1.88
N LEU A 227 -13.63 20.28 -0.62
CA LEU A 227 -13.07 18.95 -0.33
C LEU A 227 -14.07 17.85 -0.76
N PRO A 228 -13.59 16.60 -1.00
CA PRO A 228 -14.48 15.49 -1.29
C PRO A 228 -15.30 15.13 -0.03
N ASP A 229 -16.47 14.56 -0.22
CA ASP A 229 -17.29 14.06 0.89
C ASP A 229 -16.72 12.75 1.46
N ALA A 230 -16.02 11.96 0.63
CA ALA A 230 -15.28 10.79 1.09
C ALA A 230 -14.02 10.53 0.27
N VAL A 231 -12.98 9.99 0.93
CA VAL A 231 -11.75 9.47 0.34
C VAL A 231 -11.70 7.96 0.55
N LEU A 232 -11.54 7.21 -0.54
CA LEU A 232 -11.56 5.75 -0.54
C LEU A 232 -10.24 5.18 -1.07
N ALA A 233 -9.77 4.10 -0.46
CA ALA A 233 -8.61 3.36 -0.94
C ALA A 233 -8.67 1.89 -0.50
N CYS A 234 -8.09 0.98 -1.29
CA CYS A 234 -7.94 -0.42 -0.89
C CYS A 234 -6.89 -0.56 0.22
N VAL A 235 -7.09 -1.53 1.11
CA VAL A 235 -6.24 -1.77 2.28
C VAL A 235 -5.86 -3.25 2.36
N GLY A 236 -4.57 -3.51 2.14
CA GLY A 236 -3.87 -4.71 2.60
C GLY A 236 -2.97 -4.26 3.76
N GLY A 237 -1.66 -4.13 3.57
CA GLY A 237 -0.81 -3.42 4.55
C GLY A 237 -1.15 -1.94 4.69
N GLY A 238 -1.78 -1.30 3.70
CA GLY A 238 -2.40 0.01 3.78
C GLY A 238 -1.57 1.20 3.31
N SER A 239 -0.43 1.00 2.62
CA SER A 239 0.46 2.12 2.25
C SER A 239 -0.18 3.13 1.29
N ASN A 240 -0.92 2.68 0.28
CA ASN A 240 -1.62 3.60 -0.62
C ASN A 240 -2.74 4.36 0.10
N ALA A 241 -3.45 3.69 1.00
CA ALA A 241 -4.56 4.27 1.75
C ALA A 241 -4.07 5.35 2.72
N ILE A 242 -3.06 5.07 3.54
CA ILE A 242 -2.54 6.10 4.44
C ILE A 242 -1.90 7.26 3.68
N GLY A 243 -1.30 7.00 2.52
CA GLY A 243 -0.73 8.04 1.67
C GLY A 243 -1.76 9.06 1.19
N ILE A 244 -2.95 8.61 0.82
CA ILE A 244 -4.03 9.52 0.43
C ILE A 244 -4.83 10.02 1.64
N PHE A 245 -5.01 9.23 2.71
CA PHE A 245 -5.81 9.61 3.89
C PHE A 245 -5.11 10.66 4.76
N HIS A 246 -3.79 10.54 4.95
CA HIS A 246 -3.07 11.34 5.92
C HIS A 246 -3.30 12.85 5.81
N PRO A 247 -3.26 13.48 4.61
CA PRO A 247 -3.54 14.91 4.49
C PRO A 247 -5.01 15.33 4.71
N PHE A 248 -5.93 14.37 4.89
CA PHE A 248 -7.35 14.60 5.19
C PHE A 248 -7.72 14.21 6.63
N ILE A 249 -6.77 13.76 7.47
CA ILE A 249 -7.09 13.30 8.82
C ILE A 249 -7.76 14.42 9.65
N ASP A 250 -7.29 15.64 9.51
CA ASP A 250 -7.82 16.80 10.25
C ASP A 250 -9.12 17.37 9.63
N ASP A 251 -9.46 16.99 8.40
CA ASP A 251 -10.70 17.40 7.73
C ASP A 251 -11.84 16.48 8.20
N VAL A 252 -12.40 16.72 9.37
CA VAL A 252 -13.37 15.82 10.05
C VAL A 252 -14.66 15.56 9.28
N ASP A 253 -15.03 16.47 8.38
CA ASP A 253 -16.20 16.34 7.50
C ASP A 253 -15.92 15.44 6.27
N VAL A 254 -14.68 15.07 6.03
CA VAL A 254 -14.28 14.14 4.96
C VAL A 254 -14.25 12.72 5.53
N ALA A 255 -15.12 11.84 5.05
CA ALA A 255 -15.09 10.43 5.43
C ALA A 255 -13.85 9.72 4.87
N LEU A 256 -13.11 8.97 5.69
CA LEU A 256 -12.00 8.11 5.26
C LEU A 256 -12.48 6.65 5.29
N ILE A 257 -12.44 5.98 4.14
CA ILE A 257 -13.01 4.63 4.00
C ILE A 257 -11.99 3.69 3.37
N GLY A 258 -11.47 2.76 4.18
CA GLY A 258 -10.59 1.70 3.74
C GLY A 258 -11.38 0.46 3.27
N LEU A 259 -11.01 -0.09 2.11
CA LEU A 259 -11.67 -1.25 1.54
C LEU A 259 -10.72 -2.45 1.61
N GLU A 260 -11.06 -3.42 2.45
CA GLU A 260 -10.27 -4.62 2.70
C GLU A 260 -10.70 -5.78 1.79
N ALA A 261 -9.80 -6.72 1.56
CA ALA A 261 -10.11 -7.93 0.78
C ALA A 261 -10.96 -8.91 1.60
N GLY A 262 -12.24 -8.94 1.32
CA GLY A 262 -13.19 -9.87 1.94
C GLY A 262 -13.14 -11.29 1.39
N GLY A 263 -12.34 -11.56 0.36
CA GLY A 263 -12.18 -12.89 -0.23
C GLY A 263 -13.52 -13.55 -0.61
N ASP A 264 -13.75 -14.76 -0.12
CA ASP A 264 -15.01 -15.48 -0.30
C ASP A 264 -16.11 -15.00 0.69
N GLY A 265 -15.80 -14.00 1.52
CA GLY A 265 -16.63 -13.46 2.61
C GLY A 265 -15.98 -13.67 3.97
N VAL A 266 -16.02 -12.64 4.83
CA VAL A 266 -15.36 -12.68 6.16
C VAL A 266 -15.81 -13.87 7.00
N SER A 267 -17.12 -14.20 6.96
CA SER A 267 -17.69 -15.33 7.72
C SER A 267 -17.19 -16.71 7.27
N THR A 268 -16.56 -16.82 6.10
CA THR A 268 -16.01 -18.10 5.60
C THR A 268 -14.64 -18.43 6.19
N GLY A 269 -13.96 -17.43 6.77
CA GLY A 269 -12.56 -17.52 7.18
C GLY A 269 -11.56 -17.42 6.01
N ARG A 270 -12.01 -17.32 4.76
CA ARG A 270 -11.17 -17.18 3.56
C ARG A 270 -11.19 -15.72 3.08
N HIS A 271 -10.43 -14.87 3.77
CA HIS A 271 -10.34 -13.43 3.49
C HIS A 271 -9.01 -12.85 3.97
N ALA A 272 -8.71 -11.60 3.62
CA ALA A 272 -7.60 -10.81 4.13
C ALA A 272 -8.07 -9.47 4.75
N ALA A 273 -9.33 -9.41 5.19
CA ALA A 273 -9.91 -8.24 5.86
C ALA A 273 -9.44 -8.21 7.32
N THR A 274 -8.33 -7.56 7.59
CA THR A 274 -7.60 -7.65 8.86
C THR A 274 -8.24 -6.81 9.97
N ILE A 275 -8.72 -5.59 9.68
CA ILE A 275 -9.42 -4.76 10.67
C ILE A 275 -10.82 -5.32 10.91
N THR A 276 -11.53 -5.70 9.85
CA THR A 276 -12.92 -6.19 9.95
C THR A 276 -13.00 -7.57 10.60
N GLY A 277 -12.05 -8.46 10.38
CA GLY A 277 -12.10 -9.87 10.82
C GLY A 277 -10.98 -10.31 11.75
N GLY A 278 -10.01 -9.45 12.05
CA GLY A 278 -8.87 -9.77 12.91
C GLY A 278 -8.98 -9.20 14.31
N THR A 279 -7.92 -9.35 15.08
CA THR A 279 -7.80 -8.86 16.47
C THR A 279 -6.43 -8.22 16.70
N PRO A 280 -6.26 -7.36 17.74
CA PRO A 280 -4.96 -6.79 18.07
C PRO A 280 -3.92 -7.86 18.40
N GLY A 281 -2.76 -7.80 17.73
CA GLY A 281 -1.66 -8.74 17.89
C GLY A 281 -0.33 -8.13 17.44
N VAL A 282 0.72 -8.95 17.36
CA VAL A 282 2.05 -8.54 16.88
C VAL A 282 2.42 -9.37 15.67
N LEU A 283 2.77 -8.68 14.57
CA LEU A 283 3.23 -9.32 13.34
C LEU A 283 4.34 -8.48 12.71
N HIS A 284 5.39 -9.13 12.22
CA HIS A 284 6.51 -8.47 11.54
C HIS A 284 7.09 -7.26 12.28
N GLY A 285 7.19 -7.37 13.62
CA GLY A 285 7.85 -6.37 14.44
C GLY A 285 7.01 -5.17 14.87
N THR A 286 5.70 -5.18 14.62
CA THR A 286 4.77 -4.12 15.03
C THR A 286 3.53 -4.69 15.68
N ARG A 287 2.93 -3.95 16.61
CA ARG A 287 1.60 -4.24 17.13
C ARG A 287 0.56 -3.54 16.26
N SER A 288 -0.42 -4.31 15.79
CA SER A 288 -1.53 -3.84 14.96
C SER A 288 -2.70 -4.83 15.02
N TYR A 289 -3.70 -4.73 14.13
CA TYR A 289 -4.65 -5.80 13.89
C TYR A 289 -4.01 -6.90 13.06
N VAL A 290 -4.31 -8.16 13.37
CA VAL A 290 -3.74 -9.36 12.74
C VAL A 290 -4.85 -10.40 12.58
N LEU A 291 -4.85 -11.12 11.45
CA LEU A 291 -5.62 -12.35 11.32
C LEU A 291 -4.90 -13.46 12.09
N GLN A 292 -5.44 -13.84 13.24
CA GLN A 292 -4.84 -14.80 14.15
C GLN A 292 -5.91 -15.65 14.84
N ASP A 293 -5.50 -16.84 15.26
CA ASP A 293 -6.31 -17.74 16.06
C ASP A 293 -6.34 -17.35 17.55
N GLU A 294 -7.03 -18.12 18.37
CA GLU A 294 -7.14 -17.91 19.82
C GLU A 294 -5.80 -18.02 20.57
N ASN A 295 -4.79 -18.65 19.95
CA ASN A 295 -3.45 -18.80 20.51
C ASN A 295 -2.48 -17.71 20.01
N GLY A 296 -2.97 -16.74 19.22
CA GLY A 296 -2.17 -15.67 18.64
C GLY A 296 -1.31 -16.09 17.44
N GLN A 297 -1.58 -17.26 16.85
CA GLN A 297 -0.91 -17.70 15.63
C GLN A 297 -1.62 -17.11 14.42
N THR A 298 -0.84 -16.56 13.49
CA THR A 298 -1.41 -16.03 12.24
C THR A 298 -2.12 -17.13 11.46
N VAL A 299 -3.35 -16.85 11.03
CA VAL A 299 -4.08 -17.69 10.09
C VAL A 299 -3.75 -17.30 8.65
N GLU A 300 -3.94 -18.22 7.72
CA GLU A 300 -3.72 -17.98 6.30
C GLU A 300 -4.74 -16.97 5.78
N SER A 301 -4.25 -15.92 5.13
CA SER A 301 -5.09 -14.95 4.43
C SER A 301 -5.44 -15.42 3.03
N HIS A 302 -6.50 -14.86 2.45
CA HIS A 302 -6.91 -15.13 1.07
C HIS A 302 -7.46 -13.88 0.39
N SER A 303 -7.00 -13.63 -0.83
CA SER A 303 -7.54 -12.62 -1.76
C SER A 303 -7.21 -13.02 -3.19
N ILE A 304 -8.11 -12.75 -4.12
CA ILE A 304 -7.83 -12.79 -5.56
C ILE A 304 -6.73 -11.80 -5.94
N SER A 305 -6.57 -10.74 -5.15
CA SER A 305 -5.52 -9.74 -5.30
C SER A 305 -4.30 -10.11 -4.47
N ALA A 306 -3.20 -10.48 -5.13
CA ALA A 306 -1.94 -10.82 -4.44
C ALA A 306 -1.39 -9.68 -3.58
N GLY A 307 -1.66 -8.41 -3.92
CA GLY A 307 -1.21 -7.25 -3.16
C GLY A 307 -2.01 -6.96 -1.89
N LEU A 308 -3.20 -7.58 -1.73
CA LEU A 308 -4.02 -7.51 -0.53
C LEU A 308 -3.99 -8.79 0.31
N ASP A 309 -3.34 -9.85 -0.19
CA ASP A 309 -3.22 -11.14 0.49
C ASP A 309 -2.15 -11.07 1.59
N TYR A 310 -2.53 -10.45 2.72
CA TYR A 310 -1.66 -10.21 3.87
C TYR A 310 -2.48 -10.21 5.16
N PRO A 311 -2.06 -10.97 6.21
CA PRO A 311 -2.83 -11.13 7.43
C PRO A 311 -2.60 -10.02 8.47
N GLY A 312 -2.12 -8.86 8.07
CA GLY A 312 -1.84 -7.72 8.93
C GLY A 312 -2.15 -6.39 8.26
N VAL A 313 -2.11 -5.31 9.05
CA VAL A 313 -2.36 -3.93 8.57
C VAL A 313 -1.43 -2.96 9.27
N GLY A 314 -1.19 -1.79 8.69
CA GLY A 314 -0.41 -0.74 9.30
C GLY A 314 -0.98 -0.26 10.64
N PRO A 315 -0.13 0.01 11.66
CA PRO A 315 -0.60 0.38 13.00
C PRO A 315 -1.36 1.71 13.03
N GLU A 316 -1.07 2.63 12.12
CA GLU A 316 -1.83 3.89 12.02
C GLU A 316 -3.27 3.65 11.55
N HIS A 317 -3.51 2.69 10.66
CA HIS A 317 -4.87 2.27 10.27
C HIS A 317 -5.64 1.68 11.44
N ALA A 318 -4.99 0.82 12.23
CA ALA A 318 -5.57 0.27 13.45
C ALA A 318 -5.99 1.38 14.43
N TYR A 319 -5.13 2.36 14.63
CA TYR A 319 -5.42 3.51 15.47
C TYR A 319 -6.57 4.38 14.94
N LEU A 320 -6.55 4.72 13.64
CA LEU A 320 -7.61 5.52 13.01
C LEU A 320 -8.97 4.81 13.07
N HIS A 321 -8.98 3.48 13.01
CA HIS A 321 -10.17 2.66 13.21
C HIS A 321 -10.70 2.80 14.64
N ASP A 322 -9.85 2.57 15.64
CA ASP A 322 -10.24 2.53 17.05
C ASP A 322 -10.76 3.88 17.55
N ILE A 323 -10.19 5.00 17.06
CA ILE A 323 -10.68 6.33 17.40
C ILE A 323 -11.88 6.79 16.54
N GLY A 324 -12.36 5.93 15.63
CA GLY A 324 -13.49 6.23 14.76
C GLY A 324 -13.21 7.27 13.66
N ARG A 325 -11.93 7.58 13.37
CA ARG A 325 -11.58 8.55 12.31
C ARG A 325 -11.68 7.95 10.91
N ALA A 326 -11.38 6.67 10.75
CA ALA A 326 -11.52 5.95 9.49
C ALA A 326 -12.41 4.73 9.66
N GLN A 327 -13.20 4.43 8.64
CA GLN A 327 -14.04 3.23 8.55
C GLN A 327 -13.37 2.21 7.63
N TYR A 328 -13.58 0.93 7.93
CA TYR A 328 -13.08 -0.17 7.10
C TYR A 328 -14.24 -1.10 6.74
N ARG A 329 -14.27 -1.53 5.47
CA ARG A 329 -15.31 -2.41 4.94
C ARG A 329 -14.68 -3.53 4.13
N ALA A 330 -15.14 -4.75 4.33
CA ALA A 330 -14.72 -5.90 3.55
C ALA A 330 -15.47 -5.94 2.21
N ILE A 331 -14.72 -6.13 1.13
CA ILE A 331 -15.23 -6.31 -0.24
C ILE A 331 -14.84 -7.70 -0.73
N THR A 332 -15.80 -8.49 -1.16
CA THR A 332 -15.53 -9.84 -1.67
C THR A 332 -14.82 -9.82 -3.02
N ASP A 333 -14.14 -10.92 -3.37
CA ASP A 333 -13.47 -11.08 -4.66
C ASP A 333 -14.46 -10.89 -5.81
N ALA A 334 -15.68 -11.42 -5.70
CA ALA A 334 -16.74 -11.25 -6.70
C ALA A 334 -17.10 -9.77 -6.91
N GLN A 335 -17.33 -9.01 -5.84
CA GLN A 335 -17.65 -7.59 -5.90
C GLN A 335 -16.50 -6.78 -6.52
N ALA A 336 -15.26 -7.11 -6.16
CA ALA A 336 -14.08 -6.47 -6.72
C ALA A 336 -13.97 -6.73 -8.23
N MET A 337 -14.15 -7.96 -8.67
CA MET A 337 -14.06 -8.31 -10.09
C MET A 337 -15.22 -7.73 -10.92
N GLU A 338 -16.41 -7.62 -10.38
CA GLU A 338 -17.52 -6.89 -11.02
C GLU A 338 -17.17 -5.41 -11.25
N ALA A 339 -16.63 -4.73 -10.23
CA ALA A 339 -16.22 -3.33 -10.33
C ALA A 339 -15.01 -3.15 -11.27
N PHE A 340 -14.07 -4.10 -11.28
CA PHE A 340 -12.98 -4.17 -12.25
C PHE A 340 -13.51 -4.15 -13.68
N ALA A 341 -14.39 -5.09 -14.02
CA ALA A 341 -14.97 -5.20 -15.35
C ALA A 341 -15.82 -3.96 -15.71
N LEU A 342 -16.51 -3.38 -14.73
CA LEU A 342 -17.31 -2.18 -14.95
C LEU A 342 -16.42 -1.01 -15.35
N LEU A 343 -15.35 -0.70 -14.59
CA LEU A 343 -14.45 0.40 -14.92
C LEU A 343 -13.80 0.20 -16.30
N CYS A 344 -13.37 -1.03 -16.62
CA CYS A 344 -12.83 -1.34 -17.95
C CYS A 344 -13.80 -0.98 -19.08
N ARG A 345 -15.08 -1.33 -18.93
CA ARG A 345 -16.09 -1.15 -20.00
C ARG A 345 -16.65 0.26 -20.07
N THR A 346 -16.71 0.96 -18.95
CA THR A 346 -17.28 2.31 -18.90
C THR A 346 -16.24 3.38 -19.21
N GLU A 347 -15.02 3.24 -18.72
CA GLU A 347 -14.02 4.30 -18.78
C GLU A 347 -12.75 3.93 -19.56
N GLY A 348 -12.63 2.67 -20.02
CA GLY A 348 -11.43 2.20 -20.73
C GLY A 348 -10.18 2.17 -19.85
N ILE A 349 -10.34 2.05 -18.54
CA ILE A 349 -9.26 1.98 -17.56
C ILE A 349 -9.20 0.56 -17.00
N ILE A 350 -8.06 -0.10 -17.12
CA ILE A 350 -7.81 -1.43 -16.52
C ILE A 350 -7.09 -1.20 -15.18
N PRO A 351 -7.81 -1.23 -14.04
CA PRO A 351 -7.19 -1.02 -12.73
C PRO A 351 -6.46 -2.27 -12.25
N ALA A 352 -5.55 -2.12 -11.29
CA ALA A 352 -5.09 -3.26 -10.51
C ALA A 352 -6.26 -3.89 -9.73
N ILE A 353 -6.26 -5.22 -9.53
CA ILE A 353 -7.32 -5.92 -8.77
C ILE A 353 -7.37 -5.40 -7.32
N GLU A 354 -6.24 -4.95 -6.77
CA GLU A 354 -6.21 -4.23 -5.50
C GLU A 354 -7.20 -3.06 -5.49
N THR A 355 -7.09 -2.18 -6.49
CA THR A 355 -7.95 -0.99 -6.61
C THR A 355 -9.41 -1.35 -6.88
N ALA A 356 -9.67 -2.48 -7.51
CA ALA A 356 -11.05 -2.93 -7.78
C ALA A 356 -11.88 -3.08 -6.49
N HIS A 357 -11.24 -3.41 -5.35
CA HIS A 357 -11.90 -3.39 -4.04
C HIS A 357 -12.36 -1.98 -3.66
N ALA A 358 -11.51 -0.97 -3.87
CA ALA A 358 -11.88 0.42 -3.62
C ALA A 358 -13.01 0.90 -4.55
N LEU A 359 -12.99 0.48 -5.80
CA LEU A 359 -14.05 0.79 -6.78
C LEU A 359 -15.39 0.16 -6.39
N ALA A 360 -15.38 -1.11 -5.96
CA ALA A 360 -16.59 -1.79 -5.47
C ALA A 360 -17.17 -1.09 -4.23
N GLY A 361 -16.31 -0.69 -3.29
CA GLY A 361 -16.72 0.11 -2.15
C GLY A 361 -17.31 1.47 -2.56
N ALA A 362 -16.75 2.11 -3.58
CA ALA A 362 -17.25 3.38 -4.08
C ALA A 362 -18.65 3.28 -4.69
N LEU A 363 -18.98 2.16 -5.35
CA LEU A 363 -20.34 1.90 -5.83
C LEU A 363 -21.37 1.80 -4.69
N GLN A 364 -20.95 1.25 -3.54
CA GLN A 364 -21.80 1.15 -2.34
C GLN A 364 -21.94 2.52 -1.67
N VAL A 365 -20.81 3.17 -1.35
CA VAL A 365 -20.77 4.47 -0.67
C VAL A 365 -21.47 5.56 -1.49
N GLY A 366 -21.30 5.56 -2.81
CA GLY A 366 -21.97 6.51 -3.69
C GLY A 366 -23.49 6.41 -3.61
N LYS A 367 -24.05 5.19 -3.58
CA LYS A 367 -25.48 4.96 -3.39
C LYS A 367 -25.98 5.40 -2.00
N GLU A 368 -25.16 5.18 -0.96
CA GLU A 368 -25.48 5.60 0.42
C GLU A 368 -25.47 7.12 0.57
N MET A 369 -24.48 7.81 -0.02
CA MET A 369 -24.31 9.27 0.10
C MET A 369 -25.17 10.06 -0.90
N GLY A 370 -25.54 9.45 -2.02
CA GLY A 370 -26.43 10.03 -3.04
C GLY A 370 -25.73 10.94 -4.05
N PRO A 371 -26.51 11.51 -5.00
CA PRO A 371 -25.96 12.15 -6.22
C PRO A 371 -25.23 13.47 -6.00
N ASN A 372 -25.32 14.07 -4.82
CA ASN A 372 -24.63 15.33 -4.50
C ASN A 372 -23.23 15.11 -3.90
N ALA A 373 -22.89 13.85 -3.58
CA ALA A 373 -21.60 13.51 -2.99
C ALA A 373 -20.49 13.48 -4.03
N THR A 374 -19.28 13.85 -3.61
CA THR A 374 -18.05 13.71 -4.37
C THR A 374 -17.14 12.69 -3.68
N LEU A 375 -16.82 11.60 -4.35
CA LEU A 375 -15.95 10.55 -3.86
C LEU A 375 -14.59 10.64 -4.56
N LEU A 376 -13.51 10.63 -3.79
CA LEU A 376 -12.13 10.57 -4.29
C LEU A 376 -11.57 9.18 -4.01
N ILE A 377 -11.16 8.47 -5.07
CA ILE A 377 -10.61 7.11 -4.97
C ILE A 377 -9.15 7.13 -5.37
N ASN A 378 -8.29 6.48 -4.58
CA ASN A 378 -6.91 6.25 -5.00
C ASN A 378 -6.84 5.05 -5.95
N LEU A 379 -6.64 5.29 -7.24
CA LEU A 379 -6.34 4.25 -8.22
C LEU A 379 -4.86 3.88 -8.09
N SER A 380 -4.57 2.96 -7.18
CA SER A 380 -3.25 2.69 -6.63
C SER A 380 -2.25 2.05 -7.60
N GLY A 381 -2.75 1.38 -8.65
CA GLY A 381 -1.92 0.74 -9.65
C GLY A 381 -2.69 0.30 -10.89
N ARG A 382 -1.96 0.03 -11.98
CA ARG A 382 -2.53 -0.44 -13.25
C ARG A 382 -2.68 -1.96 -13.26
N GLY A 383 -3.64 -2.44 -14.06
CA GLY A 383 -4.02 -3.85 -14.11
C GLY A 383 -3.28 -4.71 -15.13
N ASP A 384 -2.28 -4.18 -15.85
CA ASP A 384 -1.53 -4.99 -16.84
C ASP A 384 -0.93 -6.26 -16.22
N LYS A 385 -0.52 -6.21 -14.98
CA LYS A 385 -0.01 -7.38 -14.23
C LYS A 385 -1.08 -8.43 -13.94
N ASP A 386 -2.34 -8.03 -13.92
CA ASP A 386 -3.49 -8.83 -13.48
C ASP A 386 -4.32 -9.38 -14.65
N VAL A 387 -3.94 -9.05 -15.90
CA VAL A 387 -4.70 -9.45 -17.10
C VAL A 387 -4.89 -10.95 -17.16
N ALA A 388 -3.88 -11.76 -16.85
CA ALA A 388 -4.00 -13.21 -16.85
C ALA A 388 -4.99 -13.71 -15.78
N THR A 389 -4.95 -13.16 -14.58
CA THR A 389 -5.89 -13.51 -13.49
C THR A 389 -7.32 -13.09 -13.87
N ALA A 390 -7.50 -11.89 -14.41
CA ALA A 390 -8.79 -11.40 -14.85
C ALA A 390 -9.35 -12.20 -16.03
N ALA A 391 -8.51 -12.55 -17.00
CA ALA A 391 -8.91 -13.40 -18.14
C ALA A 391 -9.39 -14.77 -17.67
N ALA A 392 -8.65 -15.42 -16.76
CA ALA A 392 -9.05 -16.70 -16.18
C ALA A 392 -10.39 -16.59 -15.43
N TYR A 393 -10.57 -15.51 -14.65
CA TYR A 393 -11.80 -15.27 -13.88
C TYR A 393 -13.03 -15.08 -14.80
N PHE A 394 -12.87 -14.32 -15.90
CA PHE A 394 -13.96 -14.02 -16.83
C PHE A 394 -14.11 -15.02 -17.98
N GLY A 395 -13.29 -16.09 -18.04
CA GLY A 395 -13.31 -17.08 -19.11
C GLY A 395 -12.87 -16.51 -20.48
N ILE A 396 -11.94 -15.55 -20.48
CA ILE A 396 -11.34 -14.96 -21.69
C ILE A 396 -10.10 -15.80 -22.06
N GLU A 397 -10.04 -16.31 -23.26
CA GLU A 397 -8.85 -16.99 -23.79
C GLU A 397 -7.73 -15.98 -24.06
N LEU A 398 -6.48 -16.33 -23.66
CA LEU A 398 -5.27 -15.53 -23.88
C LEU A 398 -4.44 -16.08 -25.02
#